data_d159d2b164fe5bf6ac1d15dbd2f22fa5
#
_entry.id   d159d2b164fe5bf6ac1d15dbd2f22fa5
#
_cell.length_a   1.000
_cell.length_b   1.000
_cell.length_c   1.000
_cell.angle_alpha   90.00
_cell.angle_beta   90.00
_cell.angle_gamma   90.00
#
_symmetry.space_group_name_H-M   'P 1'
#
loop_
_entity.id
_entity.type
_entity.pdbx_description
1 polymer ?
#
loop_
_entity_poly.entity_id
_entity_poly.type
_entity_poly.pdbx_seq_one_letter_code
_entity_poly.pdbx_strand_id
1 'polypeptide(L)'
;DYERGIYVRGKVYEDWRKTGDNSLGNQTYFYPGNYTQRGDEWERKVYIELFENDGKLAHSQYIGARITGNATRSSVVKSLKFYAREEYGKKNVKYELIPDARTEIDDVTVRDKYKRFTMRNGGNDLGFAQFRDNYIQSLLGDRAIETQASRPAVMFINGEYFGVYTLQEDYSDNYIENNYNIDKDNVVIIECG
;
A
#
# COMPACT_ATOMS: atom_id res chain seq x y z
N ASP A 1 -10.25 7.61 16.14
CA ASP A 1 -10.07 6.64 17.21
C ASP A 1 -8.64 6.74 17.76
N TYR A 2 -8.53 7.15 19.01
CA TYR A 2 -7.26 7.39 19.67
C TYR A 2 -6.47 6.10 19.98
N GLU A 3 -7.14 5.05 20.38
CA GLU A 3 -6.50 3.79 20.76
C GLU A 3 -6.10 2.94 19.55
N ARG A 4 -6.98 2.88 18.57
CA ARG A 4 -6.90 1.92 17.46
C ARG A 4 -6.76 2.56 16.07
N GLY A 5 -6.90 3.87 15.95
CA GLY A 5 -6.74 4.58 14.70
C GLY A 5 -5.31 4.45 14.17
N ILE A 6 -5.13 3.87 12.98
CA ILE A 6 -3.81 3.60 12.42
C ILE A 6 -3.11 4.85 11.85
N TYR A 7 -3.82 5.95 11.68
CA TYR A 7 -3.29 7.16 11.06
C TYR A 7 -2.80 8.22 12.07
N VAL A 8 -3.09 8.04 13.35
CA VAL A 8 -2.82 8.99 14.43
C VAL A 8 -1.62 8.59 15.28
N ARG A 9 -1.08 9.53 16.04
CA ARG A 9 -0.09 9.22 17.09
C ARG A 9 -0.68 8.31 18.16
N GLY A 10 -1.86 8.63 18.65
CA GLY A 10 -2.70 7.83 19.52
C GLY A 10 -2.03 7.36 20.81
N LYS A 11 -2.58 6.29 21.36
CA LYS A 11 -2.16 5.71 22.64
C LYS A 11 -0.68 5.28 22.66
N VAL A 12 -0.16 4.75 21.56
CA VAL A 12 1.25 4.31 21.48
C VAL A 12 2.20 5.47 21.74
N TYR A 13 1.91 6.65 21.19
CA TYR A 13 2.73 7.83 21.42
C TYR A 13 2.67 8.30 22.89
N GLU A 14 1.49 8.30 23.49
CA GLU A 14 1.37 8.73 24.90
C GLU A 14 2.04 7.76 25.87
N ASP A 15 1.90 6.47 25.63
CA ASP A 15 2.54 5.47 26.48
C ASP A 15 4.07 5.57 26.37
N TRP A 16 4.60 5.79 25.16
CA TRP A 16 6.02 6.09 24.99
C TRP A 16 6.44 7.38 25.74
N ARG A 17 5.66 8.45 25.65
CA ARG A 17 5.94 9.70 26.36
C ARG A 17 6.03 9.51 27.88
N LYS A 18 5.21 8.64 28.46
CA LYS A 18 5.21 8.34 29.91
C LYS A 18 6.48 7.63 30.36
N THR A 19 7.21 6.98 29.47
CA THR A 19 8.48 6.33 29.83
C THR A 19 9.58 7.33 30.16
N GLY A 20 9.45 8.58 29.74
CA GLY A 20 10.49 9.60 29.87
C GLY A 20 11.67 9.38 28.90
N ASP A 21 11.55 8.49 27.92
CA ASP A 21 12.58 8.25 26.93
C ASP A 21 12.81 9.48 26.04
N ASN A 22 14.01 10.04 26.10
CA ASN A 22 14.44 11.19 25.30
C ASN A 22 15.53 10.80 24.27
N SER A 23 15.77 9.51 24.04
CA SER A 23 16.84 9.02 23.16
C SER A 23 16.73 9.52 21.73
N LEU A 24 15.51 9.78 21.25
CA LEU A 24 15.24 10.29 19.90
C LEU A 24 15.42 11.82 19.77
N GLY A 25 15.57 12.57 20.87
CA GLY A 25 15.74 14.02 20.84
C GLY A 25 14.71 14.71 19.94
N ASN A 26 15.15 15.46 18.94
CA ASN A 26 14.30 16.17 17.97
C ASN A 26 13.95 15.34 16.71
N GLN A 27 14.25 14.05 16.70
CA GLN A 27 14.01 13.19 15.55
C GLN A 27 12.53 12.74 15.48
N THR A 28 11.63 13.69 15.26
CA THR A 28 10.16 13.49 15.33
C THR A 28 9.63 12.45 14.33
N TYR A 29 10.38 12.18 13.25
CA TYR A 29 10.08 11.12 12.28
C TYR A 29 10.13 9.72 12.86
N PHE A 30 10.89 9.52 13.94
CA PHE A 30 11.05 8.22 14.57
C PHE A 30 10.22 8.07 15.85
N TYR A 31 9.48 9.10 16.23
CA TYR A 31 8.62 9.00 17.42
C TYR A 31 7.58 7.91 17.24
N PRO A 32 7.44 7.01 18.21
CA PRO A 32 6.41 6.00 18.21
C PRO A 32 5.01 6.60 18.08
N GLY A 33 4.13 5.86 17.46
CA GLY A 33 2.73 6.20 17.32
C GLY A 33 1.97 5.02 16.77
N ASN A 34 0.65 5.06 16.74
CA ASN A 34 -0.16 3.99 16.18
C ASN A 34 0.24 3.68 14.73
N TYR A 35 0.63 4.69 13.97
CA TYR A 35 1.09 4.54 12.58
C TYR A 35 2.43 3.82 12.45
N THR A 36 3.23 3.69 13.51
CA THR A 36 4.50 2.94 13.46
C THR A 36 4.30 1.45 13.68
N GLN A 37 3.15 1.06 14.18
CA GLN A 37 2.85 -0.31 14.54
C GLN A 37 2.70 -1.21 13.30
N ARG A 38 2.98 -2.49 13.46
CA ARG A 38 3.00 -3.51 12.42
C ARG A 38 2.18 -4.72 12.90
N GLY A 39 1.94 -5.66 11.99
CA GLY A 39 1.24 -6.88 12.32
C GLY A 39 -0.25 -6.84 12.00
N ASP A 40 -0.90 -8.00 12.13
CA ASP A 40 -2.32 -8.18 11.77
C ASP A 40 -3.24 -7.46 12.76
N GLU A 41 -2.81 -7.30 14.01
CA GLU A 41 -3.52 -6.56 15.06
C GLU A 41 -3.68 -5.07 14.72
N TRP A 42 -2.86 -4.55 13.81
CA TRP A 42 -2.93 -3.17 13.29
C TRP A 42 -3.57 -3.07 11.91
N GLU A 43 -4.16 -4.15 11.43
CA GLU A 43 -5.03 -4.12 10.25
C GLU A 43 -6.42 -3.61 10.62
N ARG A 44 -6.95 -2.72 9.80
CA ARG A 44 -8.31 -2.17 9.99
C ARG A 44 -9.17 -2.54 8.81
N LYS A 45 -10.36 -3.07 9.10
CA LYS A 45 -11.38 -3.27 8.08
C LYS A 45 -11.88 -1.91 7.60
N VAL A 46 -11.78 -1.68 6.31
CA VAL A 46 -12.27 -0.47 5.62
C VAL A 46 -13.14 -0.86 4.45
N TYR A 47 -13.96 0.06 3.99
CA TYR A 47 -14.66 -0.07 2.72
C TYR A 47 -13.95 0.80 1.69
N ILE A 48 -13.60 0.22 0.55
CA ILE A 48 -12.98 0.95 -0.56
C ILE A 48 -13.99 1.12 -1.68
N GLU A 49 -13.94 2.27 -2.31
CA GLU A 49 -14.64 2.61 -3.55
C GLU A 49 -13.61 3.17 -4.52
N LEU A 50 -13.53 2.59 -5.70
CA LEU A 50 -12.69 3.06 -6.80
C LEU A 50 -13.60 3.69 -7.85
N PHE A 51 -13.33 4.95 -8.15
CA PHE A 51 -13.95 5.69 -9.23
C PHE A 51 -12.95 5.90 -10.35
N GLU A 52 -13.35 5.66 -11.58
CA GLU A 52 -12.54 5.97 -12.75
C GLU A 52 -12.69 7.45 -13.16
N ASN A 53 -11.89 7.87 -14.13
CA ASN A 53 -11.81 9.26 -14.56
C ASN A 53 -13.15 9.83 -15.08
N ASP A 54 -14.10 8.96 -15.45
CA ASP A 54 -15.46 9.35 -15.85
C ASP A 54 -16.41 9.57 -14.65
N GLY A 55 -15.89 9.41 -13.43
CA GLY A 55 -16.64 9.56 -12.18
C GLY A 55 -17.52 8.38 -11.83
N LYS A 56 -17.48 7.27 -12.58
CA LYS A 56 -18.27 6.08 -12.26
C LYS A 56 -17.57 5.20 -11.24
N LEU A 57 -18.38 4.64 -10.35
CA LEU A 57 -17.94 3.61 -9.41
C LEU A 57 -17.59 2.34 -10.20
N ALA A 58 -16.32 2.00 -10.24
CA ALA A 58 -15.79 0.87 -10.98
C ALA A 58 -15.65 -0.38 -10.11
N HIS A 59 -15.25 -0.22 -8.85
CA HIS A 59 -15.10 -1.33 -7.91
C HIS A 59 -15.36 -0.89 -6.48
N SER A 60 -15.92 -1.79 -5.68
CA SER A 60 -16.06 -1.57 -4.24
C SER A 60 -16.07 -2.88 -3.46
N GLN A 61 -15.46 -2.86 -2.28
CA GLN A 61 -15.51 -3.98 -1.32
C GLN A 61 -14.97 -3.59 0.06
N TYR A 62 -15.26 -4.42 1.05
CA TYR A 62 -14.51 -4.40 2.30
C TYR A 62 -13.13 -5.03 2.11
N ILE A 63 -12.12 -4.45 2.79
CA ILE A 63 -10.72 -4.86 2.70
C ILE A 63 -9.99 -4.50 3.99
N GLY A 64 -8.88 -5.16 4.30
CA GLY A 64 -7.98 -4.76 5.37
C GLY A 64 -7.05 -3.64 4.92
N ALA A 65 -6.76 -2.68 5.78
CA ALA A 65 -5.82 -1.59 5.52
C ALA A 65 -4.79 -1.47 6.64
N ARG A 66 -3.52 -1.30 6.27
CA ARG A 66 -2.40 -1.01 7.20
C ARG A 66 -1.57 0.14 6.70
N ILE A 67 -0.96 0.87 7.62
CA ILE A 67 0.12 1.80 7.26
C ILE A 67 1.35 0.98 6.82
N THR A 68 2.00 1.41 5.75
CA THR A 68 3.22 0.78 5.23
C THR A 68 4.36 1.78 5.09
N GLY A 69 5.57 1.27 4.87
CA GLY A 69 6.80 2.06 4.83
C GLY A 69 7.64 1.91 6.10
N ASN A 70 8.74 2.65 6.17
CA ASN A 70 9.62 2.72 7.34
C ASN A 70 9.51 4.12 7.98
N ALA A 71 10.48 5.00 7.87
CA ALA A 71 10.42 6.39 8.39
C ALA A 71 9.21 7.17 7.85
N THR A 72 8.81 6.93 6.61
CA THR A 72 7.66 7.57 5.95
C THR A 72 6.30 7.25 6.57
N ARG A 73 6.22 6.28 7.50
CA ARG A 73 5.02 6.06 8.34
C ARG A 73 4.65 7.29 9.17
N SER A 74 5.65 8.10 9.54
CA SER A 74 5.44 9.33 10.32
C SER A 74 5.10 10.55 9.45
N SER A 75 5.16 10.45 8.13
CA SER A 75 4.80 11.54 7.21
C SER A 75 3.35 11.96 7.40
N VAL A 76 3.02 13.21 7.05
CA VAL A 76 1.64 13.69 7.09
C VAL A 76 0.76 12.83 6.18
N VAL A 77 1.20 12.65 4.94
CA VAL A 77 0.59 11.71 3.98
C VAL A 77 1.28 10.35 4.13
N LYS A 78 0.54 9.32 4.48
CA LYS A 78 1.06 7.99 4.78
C LYS A 78 0.69 7.00 3.69
N SER A 79 1.62 6.11 3.35
CA SER A 79 1.30 4.98 2.46
C SER A 79 0.41 3.96 3.16
N LEU A 80 -0.54 3.41 2.41
CA LEU A 80 -1.46 2.38 2.87
C LEU A 80 -1.28 1.12 2.01
N LYS A 81 -1.21 -0.04 2.67
CA LYS A 81 -1.28 -1.35 2.02
C LYS A 81 -2.62 -1.98 2.31
N PHE A 82 -3.26 -2.49 1.27
CA PHE A 82 -4.58 -3.11 1.33
C PHE A 82 -4.48 -4.62 1.15
N TYR A 83 -5.27 -5.37 1.92
CA TYR A 83 -5.27 -6.83 1.98
C TYR A 83 -6.68 -7.37 1.77
N ALA A 84 -6.93 -8.03 0.64
CA ALA A 84 -8.18 -8.73 0.41
C ALA A 84 -8.19 -10.07 1.17
N ARG A 85 -9.11 -10.21 2.12
CA ARG A 85 -9.26 -11.39 2.97
C ARG A 85 -10.72 -11.86 3.00
N GLU A 86 -10.94 -13.16 3.09
CA GLU A 86 -12.29 -13.74 3.20
C GLU A 86 -13.06 -13.20 4.42
N GLU A 87 -12.37 -12.97 5.52
CA GLU A 87 -12.96 -12.39 6.74
C GLU A 87 -13.57 -11.00 6.52
N TYR A 88 -13.15 -10.28 5.47
CA TYR A 88 -13.74 -9.00 5.06
C TYR A 88 -14.77 -9.15 3.94
N GLY A 89 -14.95 -10.37 3.39
CA GLY A 89 -15.96 -10.71 2.41
C GLY A 89 -15.42 -11.23 1.08
N LYS A 90 -14.41 -10.60 0.49
CA LYS A 90 -13.83 -11.03 -0.80
C LYS A 90 -12.34 -11.34 -0.66
N LYS A 91 -11.96 -12.55 -1.05
CA LYS A 91 -10.58 -13.07 -1.01
C LYS A 91 -9.61 -12.31 -1.92
N ASN A 92 -10.13 -11.68 -2.98
CA ASN A 92 -9.34 -10.90 -3.94
C ASN A 92 -10.11 -9.66 -4.35
N VAL A 93 -9.39 -8.63 -4.75
CA VAL A 93 -9.91 -7.56 -5.62
C VAL A 93 -9.91 -8.12 -7.03
N LYS A 94 -11.10 -8.23 -7.63
CA LYS A 94 -11.26 -8.65 -9.03
C LYS A 94 -11.67 -7.43 -9.85
N TYR A 95 -10.67 -6.74 -10.32
CA TYR A 95 -10.78 -5.55 -11.16
C TYR A 95 -9.41 -5.20 -11.72
N GLU A 96 -9.32 -4.70 -12.94
CA GLU A 96 -8.10 -4.16 -13.54
C GLU A 96 -7.70 -2.86 -12.82
N LEU A 97 -7.05 -2.99 -11.65
CA LEU A 97 -6.66 -1.83 -10.83
C LEU A 97 -5.68 -0.91 -11.55
N ILE A 98 -4.86 -1.47 -12.43
CA ILE A 98 -3.82 -0.77 -13.17
C ILE A 98 -4.05 -1.07 -14.64
N PRO A 99 -4.51 -0.08 -15.44
CA PRO A 99 -4.77 -0.26 -16.85
C PRO A 99 -3.52 -0.75 -17.60
N ASP A 100 -3.76 -1.62 -18.57
CA ASP A 100 -2.72 -2.18 -19.46
C ASP A 100 -1.67 -3.06 -18.76
N ALA A 101 -1.80 -3.34 -17.46
CA ALA A 101 -0.96 -4.34 -16.80
C ALA A 101 -1.31 -5.75 -17.31
N ARG A 102 -0.28 -6.50 -17.72
CA ARG A 102 -0.42 -7.87 -18.23
C ARG A 102 0.34 -8.85 -17.34
N THR A 103 -0.10 -10.12 -17.35
CA THR A 103 0.62 -11.18 -16.65
C THR A 103 1.93 -11.49 -17.37
N GLU A 104 2.93 -11.91 -16.61
CA GLU A 104 4.24 -12.30 -17.16
C GLU A 104 4.22 -13.66 -17.89
N ILE A 105 3.06 -14.36 -17.87
CA ILE A 105 2.92 -15.66 -18.52
C ILE A 105 2.87 -15.51 -20.05
N ASP A 106 2.13 -14.53 -20.53
CA ASP A 106 1.78 -14.43 -21.96
C ASP A 106 1.75 -13.00 -22.50
N ASP A 107 1.98 -12.00 -21.65
CA ASP A 107 1.91 -10.57 -21.98
C ASP A 107 0.58 -10.12 -22.65
N VAL A 108 -0.46 -10.93 -22.52
CA VAL A 108 -1.80 -10.70 -23.09
C VAL A 108 -2.87 -10.67 -22.01
N THR A 109 -2.80 -11.58 -21.05
CA THR A 109 -3.79 -11.70 -19.99
C THR A 109 -3.75 -10.49 -19.07
N VAL A 110 -4.89 -9.84 -18.91
CA VAL A 110 -5.06 -8.66 -18.03
C VAL A 110 -4.83 -9.06 -16.58
N ARG A 111 -4.06 -8.26 -15.84
CA ARG A 111 -3.93 -8.39 -14.39
C ARG A 111 -5.17 -7.82 -13.72
N ASP A 112 -6.15 -8.64 -13.46
CA ASP A 112 -7.43 -8.26 -12.86
C ASP A 112 -7.68 -8.86 -11.48
N LYS A 113 -6.67 -9.51 -10.88
CA LYS A 113 -6.79 -10.23 -9.63
C LYS A 113 -5.67 -9.84 -8.66
N TYR A 114 -6.03 -9.17 -7.58
CA TYR A 114 -5.07 -8.69 -6.59
C TYR A 114 -5.45 -9.19 -5.19
N LYS A 115 -4.52 -9.84 -4.52
CA LYS A 115 -4.61 -10.22 -3.11
C LYS A 115 -4.27 -9.03 -2.22
N ARG A 116 -3.36 -8.21 -2.67
CA ARG A 116 -2.93 -6.97 -2.01
C ARG A 116 -2.43 -5.96 -3.03
N PHE A 117 -2.48 -4.70 -2.66
CA PHE A 117 -1.93 -3.57 -3.43
C PHE A 117 -1.59 -2.42 -2.47
N THR A 118 -0.83 -1.47 -2.95
CA THR A 118 -0.36 -0.33 -2.15
C THR A 118 -0.80 0.99 -2.76
N MET A 119 -1.28 1.90 -1.91
CA MET A 119 -1.38 3.33 -2.19
C MET A 119 -0.14 3.99 -1.61
N ARG A 120 0.83 4.31 -2.46
CA ARG A 120 2.15 4.83 -2.08
C ARG A 120 2.15 6.35 -2.10
N ASN A 121 2.67 6.96 -1.05
CA ASN A 121 2.78 8.42 -0.89
C ASN A 121 4.00 9.04 -1.57
N GLY A 122 4.76 8.29 -2.37
CA GLY A 122 6.02 8.74 -2.95
C GLY A 122 7.28 8.42 -2.12
N GLY A 123 7.11 7.89 -0.90
CA GLY A 123 8.25 7.51 -0.05
C GLY A 123 9.16 8.69 0.28
N ASN A 124 10.46 8.55 0.09
CA ASN A 124 11.45 9.62 0.33
C ASN A 124 11.33 10.78 -0.68
N ASP A 125 10.58 10.58 -1.77
CA ASP A 125 10.33 11.58 -2.82
C ASP A 125 9.07 12.42 -2.56
N LEU A 126 8.40 12.21 -1.42
CA LEU A 126 7.12 12.87 -1.07
C LEU A 126 7.16 14.41 -1.17
N GLY A 127 8.29 15.02 -0.83
CA GLY A 127 8.46 16.48 -0.91
C GLY A 127 8.94 17.00 -2.27
N PHE A 128 9.04 16.13 -3.27
CA PHE A 128 9.60 16.44 -4.59
C PHE A 128 8.64 16.01 -5.71
N ALA A 129 9.05 15.05 -6.54
CA ALA A 129 8.27 14.59 -7.68
C ALA A 129 7.20 13.55 -7.35
N GLN A 130 7.30 12.86 -6.22
CA GLN A 130 6.40 11.81 -5.72
C GLN A 130 6.31 10.52 -6.57
N PHE A 131 6.55 10.59 -7.86
CA PHE A 131 6.41 9.47 -8.81
C PHE A 131 7.75 8.99 -9.39
N ARG A 132 8.89 9.51 -8.94
CA ARG A 132 10.21 9.21 -9.52
C ARG A 132 10.51 7.72 -9.56
N ASP A 133 10.23 6.98 -8.50
CA ASP A 133 10.42 5.54 -8.42
C ASP A 133 9.62 4.80 -9.49
N ASN A 134 8.33 5.09 -9.59
CA ASN A 134 7.45 4.48 -10.59
C ASN A 134 7.84 4.88 -12.02
N TYR A 135 8.27 6.11 -12.23
CA TYR A 135 8.78 6.56 -13.53
C TYR A 135 10.04 5.80 -13.93
N ILE A 136 11.00 5.63 -13.01
CA ILE A 136 12.22 4.84 -13.27
C ILE A 136 11.85 3.39 -13.61
N GLN A 137 10.94 2.78 -12.84
CA GLN A 137 10.47 1.42 -13.13
C GLN A 137 9.82 1.33 -14.51
N SER A 138 9.03 2.30 -14.92
CA SER A 138 8.39 2.30 -16.25
C SER A 138 9.39 2.37 -17.41
N LEU A 139 10.57 2.94 -17.19
CA LEU A 139 11.64 2.96 -18.18
C LEU A 139 12.37 1.61 -18.34
N LEU A 140 12.12 0.68 -17.42
CA LEU A 140 12.77 -0.63 -17.39
C LEU A 140 11.83 -1.76 -17.89
N GLY A 141 10.62 -1.44 -18.31
CA GLY A 141 9.62 -2.42 -18.70
C GLY A 141 9.99 -3.29 -19.90
N ASP A 142 10.99 -2.88 -20.72
CA ASP A 142 11.54 -3.66 -21.83
C ASP A 142 12.78 -4.50 -21.41
N ARG A 143 13.13 -4.50 -20.15
CA ARG A 143 14.28 -5.20 -19.58
C ARG A 143 13.86 -6.46 -18.85
N ALA A 144 14.77 -7.42 -18.73
CA ALA A 144 14.59 -8.61 -17.90
C ALA A 144 14.73 -8.30 -16.41
N ILE A 145 14.01 -7.29 -15.94
CA ILE A 145 13.96 -6.83 -14.54
C ILE A 145 12.50 -6.70 -14.15
N GLU A 146 12.14 -7.33 -13.05
CA GLU A 146 10.78 -7.23 -12.50
C GLU A 146 10.48 -5.81 -12.04
N THR A 147 9.37 -5.26 -12.50
CA THR A 147 8.88 -3.92 -12.14
C THR A 147 7.44 -3.99 -11.64
N GLN A 148 7.08 -3.08 -10.75
CA GLN A 148 5.71 -2.98 -10.27
C GLN A 148 4.88 -2.11 -11.22
N ALA A 149 3.83 -2.68 -11.78
CA ALA A 149 2.84 -1.89 -12.49
C ALA A 149 2.18 -0.88 -11.54
N SER A 150 1.90 0.32 -12.03
CA SER A 150 1.37 1.39 -11.21
C SER A 150 0.58 2.42 -12.01
N ARG A 151 -0.29 3.15 -11.30
CA ARG A 151 -1.01 4.32 -11.85
C ARG A 151 -1.13 5.42 -10.79
N PRO A 152 -1.19 6.70 -11.20
CA PRO A 152 -1.53 7.76 -10.26
C PRO A 152 -3.00 7.63 -9.82
N ALA A 153 -3.26 7.99 -8.56
CA ALA A 153 -4.60 8.02 -8.01
C ALA A 153 -4.75 9.12 -6.97
N VAL A 154 -5.95 9.62 -6.80
CA VAL A 154 -6.30 10.56 -5.73
C VAL A 154 -6.99 9.78 -4.63
N MET A 155 -6.60 10.00 -3.38
CA MET A 155 -7.19 9.32 -2.24
C MET A 155 -8.03 10.25 -1.38
N PHE A 156 -9.22 9.78 -1.04
CA PHE A 156 -10.09 10.36 -0.02
C PHE A 156 -10.24 9.36 1.13
N ILE A 157 -10.23 9.83 2.36
CA ILE A 157 -10.50 9.02 3.56
C ILE A 157 -11.67 9.68 4.29
N ASN A 158 -12.78 8.94 4.45
CA ASN A 158 -14.01 9.45 5.07
C ASN A 158 -14.54 10.75 4.43
N GLY A 159 -14.39 10.90 3.11
CA GLY A 159 -14.80 12.09 2.37
C GLY A 159 -13.81 13.26 2.36
N GLU A 160 -12.72 13.16 3.12
CA GLU A 160 -11.66 14.17 3.12
C GLU A 160 -10.57 13.85 2.10
N TYR A 161 -10.11 14.86 1.37
CA TYR A 161 -9.01 14.74 0.43
C TYR A 161 -7.68 14.52 1.16
N PHE A 162 -7.00 13.44 0.83
CA PHE A 162 -5.72 13.06 1.44
C PHE A 162 -4.50 13.26 0.54
N GLY A 163 -4.70 13.46 -0.75
CA GLY A 163 -3.62 13.78 -1.66
C GLY A 163 -3.53 12.87 -2.88
N VAL A 164 -2.48 13.08 -3.66
CA VAL A 164 -2.10 12.24 -4.79
C VAL A 164 -1.23 11.08 -4.30
N TYR A 165 -1.52 9.91 -4.80
CA TYR A 165 -0.82 8.67 -4.50
C TYR A 165 -0.46 7.94 -5.77
N THR A 166 0.42 6.98 -5.66
CA THR A 166 0.60 5.95 -6.69
C THR A 166 -0.06 4.66 -6.20
N LEU A 167 -1.12 4.22 -6.89
CA LEU A 167 -1.63 2.87 -6.75
C LEU A 167 -0.66 1.95 -7.46
N GLN A 168 -0.10 0.98 -6.75
CA GLN A 168 0.89 0.06 -7.31
C GLN A 168 0.71 -1.36 -6.78
N GLU A 169 1.22 -2.30 -7.53
CA GLU A 169 1.32 -3.69 -7.13
C GLU A 169 2.17 -3.87 -5.88
N ASP A 170 1.98 -5.00 -5.22
CA ASP A 170 2.77 -5.38 -4.06
C ASP A 170 3.39 -6.76 -4.29
N TYR A 171 4.70 -6.84 -4.35
CA TYR A 171 5.41 -8.09 -4.48
C TYR A 171 5.08 -9.04 -3.34
N SER A 172 4.67 -10.24 -3.71
CA SER A 172 4.23 -11.26 -2.77
C SER A 172 4.19 -12.63 -3.42
N ASP A 173 4.08 -13.66 -2.60
CA ASP A 173 3.76 -15.01 -3.03
C ASP A 173 2.55 -15.06 -3.97
N ASN A 174 1.48 -14.36 -3.61
CA ASN A 174 0.27 -14.28 -4.44
C ASN A 174 0.48 -13.45 -5.73
N TYR A 175 1.38 -12.47 -5.73
CA TYR A 175 1.78 -11.76 -6.94
C TYR A 175 2.43 -12.75 -7.91
N ILE A 176 3.38 -13.53 -7.44
CA ILE A 176 4.06 -14.56 -8.27
C ILE A 176 3.06 -15.60 -8.76
N GLU A 177 2.17 -16.10 -7.88
CA GLU A 177 1.12 -17.05 -8.29
C GLU A 177 0.26 -16.48 -9.44
N ASN A 178 -0.22 -15.24 -9.31
CA ASN A 178 -1.12 -14.65 -10.28
C ASN A 178 -0.46 -14.25 -11.61
N ASN A 179 0.81 -13.83 -11.56
CA ASN A 179 1.49 -13.28 -12.73
C ASN A 179 2.39 -14.29 -13.44
N TYR A 180 2.84 -15.34 -12.74
CA TYR A 180 3.75 -16.36 -13.30
C TYR A 180 3.16 -17.78 -13.28
N ASN A 181 1.96 -17.97 -12.75
CA ASN A 181 1.32 -19.28 -12.56
C ASN A 181 2.19 -20.26 -11.76
N ILE A 182 2.95 -19.75 -10.81
CA ILE A 182 3.75 -20.54 -9.87
C ILE A 182 2.95 -20.66 -8.57
N ASP A 183 2.81 -21.90 -8.05
CA ASP A 183 2.13 -22.12 -6.77
C ASP A 183 2.81 -21.31 -5.66
N LYS A 184 2.04 -20.43 -5.02
CA LYS A 184 2.51 -19.54 -3.96
C LYS A 184 3.21 -20.28 -2.80
N ASP A 185 2.83 -21.52 -2.54
CA ASP A 185 3.43 -22.33 -1.46
C ASP A 185 4.87 -22.79 -1.80
N ASN A 186 5.27 -22.64 -3.07
CA ASN A 186 6.63 -22.85 -3.57
C ASN A 186 7.44 -21.57 -3.74
N VAL A 187 6.92 -20.42 -3.28
CA VAL A 187 7.54 -19.10 -3.44
C VAL A 187 8.20 -18.64 -2.15
N VAL A 188 9.45 -18.23 -2.22
CA VAL A 188 10.16 -17.53 -1.14
C VAL A 188 10.62 -16.18 -1.66
N ILE A 189 10.17 -15.10 -1.02
CA ILE A 189 10.60 -13.73 -1.33
C ILE A 189 11.51 -13.25 -0.21
N ILE A 190 12.72 -12.85 -0.55
CA ILE A 190 13.70 -12.32 0.40
C ILE A 190 13.81 -10.82 0.17
N GLU A 191 13.49 -10.04 1.20
CA GLU A 191 13.71 -8.59 1.23
C GLU A 191 15.04 -8.33 1.93
N CYS A 192 15.99 -7.72 1.22
CA CYS A 192 17.27 -7.28 1.79
C CYS A 192 17.11 -5.81 2.23
N GLY A 193 17.26 -5.55 3.54
CA GLY A 193 17.19 -4.22 4.16
C GLY A 193 18.55 -3.63 4.42
#